data_6fd052d142c975f807d643ca689d68b4
#
_entry.id   6fd052d142c975f807d643ca689d68b4
#
_cell.length_a   1.000
_cell.length_b   1.000
_cell.length_c   1.000
_cell.angle_alpha   90.00
_cell.angle_beta   90.00
_cell.angle_gamma   90.00
#
_symmetry.space_group_name_H-M   'P 1'
#
loop_
_entity.id
_entity.type
_entity.pdbx_description
1 polymer ?
#
loop_
_entity_poly.entity_id
_entity_poly.type
_entity_poly.pdbx_seq_one_letter_code
_entity_poly.pdbx_strand_id
1 'polypeptide(L)'
;MIYTLTLNPAVDRELTVPAMEFDSVLRASESRVDFGGKGFNVSRLLKGMEEPSTAVGFLGGNAGELLQNGLQSLGIGTDFVWVAGETRTNVSIVTQTHDHYIKVNEKGPLVDADKQKELLEKIDSLAKQGDWWVLAGSMPPGVADDFYAQIVNVLNKHEANAI
;
A
#
# COMPACT_ATOMS: atom_id res chain seq x y z
N MET A 1 5.11 -19.36 -3.86
CA MET A 1 5.17 -17.93 -4.20
C MET A 1 4.89 -17.10 -2.95
N ILE A 2 5.39 -15.85 -2.86
CA ILE A 2 5.05 -14.92 -1.77
C ILE A 2 4.24 -13.76 -2.35
N TYR A 3 3.08 -13.51 -1.77
CA TYR A 3 2.22 -12.38 -2.09
C TYR A 3 2.15 -11.43 -0.89
N THR A 4 2.15 -10.13 -1.14
CA THR A 4 1.98 -9.11 -0.10
C THR A 4 0.74 -8.26 -0.42
N LEU A 5 -0.25 -8.35 0.44
CA LEU A 5 -1.50 -7.61 0.27
C LEU A 5 -1.48 -6.32 1.08
N THR A 6 -1.80 -5.21 0.42
CA THR A 6 -2.07 -3.92 1.05
C THR A 6 -3.36 -3.33 0.49
N LEU A 7 -4.41 -3.29 1.30
CA LEU A 7 -5.73 -2.83 0.86
C LEU A 7 -5.80 -1.31 0.66
N ASN A 8 -5.04 -0.53 1.43
CA ASN A 8 -5.07 0.93 1.43
C ASN A 8 -3.64 1.52 1.35
N PRO A 9 -2.91 1.28 0.26
CA PRO A 9 -1.57 1.83 0.08
C PRO A 9 -1.59 3.36 -0.04
N ALA A 10 -0.41 3.96 -0.01
CA ALA A 10 -0.26 5.41 -0.12
C ALA A 10 1.02 5.79 -0.87
N VAL A 11 0.98 6.91 -1.55
CA VAL A 11 2.19 7.66 -1.88
C VAL A 11 2.56 8.48 -0.63
N ASP A 12 3.69 8.18 0.00
CA ASP A 12 4.18 8.94 1.15
C ASP A 12 5.09 10.07 0.64
N ARG A 13 4.72 11.32 0.90
CA ARG A 13 5.51 12.52 0.56
C ARG A 13 6.07 13.14 1.83
N GLU A 14 7.38 13.24 1.91
CA GLU A 14 8.07 13.93 3.00
C GLU A 14 8.67 15.24 2.50
N LEU A 15 8.44 16.32 3.24
CA LEU A 15 8.97 17.64 2.98
C LEU A 15 9.83 18.05 4.18
N THR A 16 11.11 18.33 3.96
CA THR A 16 12.01 18.85 4.99
C THR A 16 11.98 20.38 4.99
N VAL A 17 11.72 20.97 6.14
CA VAL A 17 11.70 22.43 6.34
C VAL A 17 12.76 22.83 7.36
N PRO A 18 13.32 24.07 7.29
CA PRO A 18 14.31 24.55 8.26
C PRO A 18 13.77 24.60 9.70
N ALA A 19 12.55 25.08 9.86
CA ALA A 19 11.85 25.17 11.14
C ALA A 19 10.34 25.00 10.93
N MET A 20 9.63 24.66 12.01
CA MET A 20 8.17 24.56 12.00
C MET A 20 7.60 25.88 12.54
N GLU A 21 6.91 26.61 11.68
CA GLU A 21 6.28 27.89 12.00
C GLU A 21 4.83 27.89 11.53
N PHE A 22 3.91 28.24 12.43
CA PHE A 22 2.50 28.40 12.09
C PHE A 22 2.25 29.78 11.47
N ASP A 23 1.15 29.91 10.72
CA ASP A 23 0.72 31.16 10.06
C ASP A 23 1.78 31.76 9.12
N SER A 24 2.67 30.93 8.59
CA SER A 24 3.73 31.31 7.67
C SER A 24 3.77 30.44 6.42
N VAL A 25 4.46 30.91 5.37
CA VAL A 25 4.73 30.13 4.17
C VAL A 25 6.07 29.43 4.33
N LEU A 26 6.03 28.14 4.63
CA LEU A 26 7.23 27.33 4.71
C LEU A 26 7.69 26.90 3.31
N ARG A 27 8.99 26.92 3.10
CA ARG A 27 9.62 26.39 1.88
C ARG A 27 10.45 25.18 2.24
N ALA A 28 10.11 24.05 1.60
CA ALA A 28 10.87 22.83 1.78
C ALA A 28 12.26 22.97 1.17
N SER A 29 13.28 22.59 1.92
CA SER A 29 14.66 22.43 1.43
C SER A 29 14.86 21.14 0.68
N GLU A 30 14.10 20.07 1.05
CA GLU A 30 14.14 18.75 0.44
C GLU A 30 12.73 18.18 0.30
N SER A 31 12.54 17.32 -0.70
CA SER A 31 11.29 16.57 -0.90
C SER A 31 11.62 15.13 -1.28
N ARG A 32 11.01 14.17 -0.59
CA ARG A 32 11.13 12.74 -0.89
C ARG A 32 9.75 12.13 -1.12
N VAL A 33 9.68 11.23 -2.08
CA VAL A 33 8.49 10.41 -2.34
C VAL A 33 8.84 8.95 -2.07
N ASP A 34 7.99 8.27 -1.33
CA ASP A 34 8.11 6.84 -1.05
C ASP A 34 6.78 6.13 -1.36
N PHE A 35 6.87 4.84 -1.66
CA PHE A 35 5.72 4.02 -2.05
C PHE A 35 5.26 3.22 -0.83
N GLY A 36 4.31 3.79 -0.08
CA GLY A 36 3.85 3.29 1.20
C GLY A 36 2.86 2.14 1.07
N GLY A 37 2.97 1.22 2.02
CA GLY A 37 2.11 0.06 2.15
C GLY A 37 2.77 -0.96 3.07
N LYS A 38 2.10 -1.39 4.13
CA LYS A 38 2.72 -2.31 5.11
C LYS A 38 3.14 -3.63 4.48
N GLY A 39 2.30 -4.21 3.61
CA GLY A 39 2.66 -5.39 2.83
C GLY A 39 3.79 -5.08 1.83
N PHE A 40 3.78 -3.93 1.19
CA PHE A 40 4.81 -3.56 0.21
C PHE A 40 6.19 -3.34 0.86
N ASN A 41 6.24 -2.92 2.13
CA ASN A 41 7.48 -2.88 2.89
C ASN A 41 8.06 -4.29 3.09
N VAL A 42 7.21 -5.31 3.24
CA VAL A 42 7.65 -6.70 3.26
C VAL A 42 8.20 -7.11 1.89
N SER A 43 7.54 -6.76 0.78
CA SER A 43 8.07 -7.02 -0.57
C SER A 43 9.44 -6.38 -0.80
N ARG A 44 9.67 -5.17 -0.29
CA ARG A 44 11.00 -4.51 -0.38
C ARG A 44 12.05 -5.26 0.43
N LEU A 45 11.70 -5.72 1.64
CA LEU A 45 12.60 -6.53 2.46
C LEU A 45 12.96 -7.84 1.76
N LEU A 46 11.95 -8.55 1.25
CA LEU A 46 12.14 -9.78 0.48
C LEU A 46 13.03 -9.55 -0.75
N LYS A 47 12.81 -8.46 -1.48
CA LYS A 47 13.67 -8.09 -2.61
C LYS A 47 15.13 -7.87 -2.20
N GLY A 48 15.36 -7.25 -1.04
CA GLY A 48 16.73 -7.12 -0.47
C GLY A 48 17.36 -8.45 -0.07
N MET A 49 16.53 -9.49 0.13
CA MET A 49 16.97 -10.88 0.40
C MET A 49 17.00 -11.73 -0.88
N GLU A 50 16.81 -11.13 -2.06
CA GLU A 50 16.73 -11.79 -3.37
C GLU A 50 15.52 -12.75 -3.52
N GLU A 51 14.52 -12.64 -2.64
CA GLU A 51 13.29 -13.43 -2.68
C GLU A 51 12.20 -12.73 -3.48
N PRO A 52 11.66 -13.36 -4.54
CA PRO A 52 10.63 -12.76 -5.36
C PRO A 52 9.28 -12.69 -4.63
N SER A 53 8.57 -11.59 -4.82
CA SER A 53 7.21 -11.41 -4.32
C SER A 53 6.35 -10.64 -5.30
N THR A 54 5.02 -10.77 -5.14
CA THR A 54 4.03 -10.01 -5.90
C THR A 54 3.18 -9.17 -4.95
N ALA A 55 3.14 -7.86 -5.17
CA ALA A 55 2.30 -6.91 -4.44
C ALA A 55 0.89 -6.91 -5.03
N VAL A 56 -0.11 -7.05 -4.16
CA VAL A 56 -1.54 -7.14 -4.50
C VAL A 56 -2.32 -6.14 -3.65
N GLY A 57 -3.45 -5.66 -4.13
CA GLY A 57 -4.33 -4.75 -3.39
C GLY A 57 -5.12 -3.83 -4.31
N PHE A 58 -5.55 -2.68 -3.78
CA PHE A 58 -6.27 -1.67 -4.56
C PHE A 58 -5.37 -0.51 -4.93
N LEU A 59 -5.47 -0.05 -6.17
CA LEU A 59 -4.87 1.20 -6.63
C LEU A 59 -5.91 2.03 -7.42
N GLY A 60 -5.70 3.34 -7.51
CA GLY A 60 -6.53 4.22 -8.31
C GLY A 60 -5.79 5.51 -8.71
N GLY A 61 -6.14 6.04 -9.85
CA GLY A 61 -5.64 7.32 -10.37
C GLY A 61 -4.14 7.40 -10.60
N ASN A 62 -3.63 8.61 -10.75
CA ASN A 62 -2.23 8.87 -11.06
C ASN A 62 -1.28 8.47 -9.93
N ALA A 63 -1.70 8.62 -8.66
CA ALA A 63 -0.90 8.20 -7.51
C ALA A 63 -0.79 6.66 -7.46
N GLY A 64 -1.85 5.94 -7.89
CA GLY A 64 -1.81 4.49 -8.07
C GLY A 64 -0.80 4.06 -9.14
N GLU A 65 -0.81 4.72 -10.30
CA GLU A 65 0.17 4.48 -11.36
C GLU A 65 1.61 4.76 -10.89
N LEU A 66 1.82 5.88 -10.19
CA LEU A 66 3.11 6.24 -9.63
C LEU A 66 3.62 5.16 -8.66
N LEU A 67 2.73 4.64 -7.80
CA LEU A 67 3.05 3.60 -6.83
C LEU A 67 3.37 2.28 -7.52
N GLN A 68 2.55 1.85 -8.48
CA GLN A 68 2.81 0.62 -9.26
C GLN A 68 4.15 0.69 -9.98
N ASN A 69 4.40 1.79 -10.71
CA ASN A 69 5.66 1.99 -11.44
C ASN A 69 6.86 2.00 -10.49
N GLY A 70 6.70 2.60 -9.30
CA GLY A 70 7.72 2.60 -8.26
C GLY A 70 8.07 1.20 -7.77
N LEU A 71 7.08 0.37 -7.47
CA LEU A 71 7.30 -1.02 -7.05
C LEU A 71 7.95 -1.86 -8.18
N GLN A 72 7.47 -1.69 -9.41
CA GLN A 72 8.03 -2.39 -10.57
C GLN A 72 9.49 -1.99 -10.84
N SER A 73 9.83 -0.71 -10.66
CA SER A 73 11.23 -0.23 -10.81
C SER A 73 12.18 -0.86 -9.80
N LEU A 74 11.67 -1.29 -8.65
CA LEU A 74 12.40 -2.06 -7.64
C LEU A 74 12.48 -3.56 -7.99
N GLY A 75 11.84 -4.02 -9.08
CA GLY A 75 11.77 -5.42 -9.49
C GLY A 75 10.81 -6.25 -8.64
N ILE A 76 9.79 -5.62 -8.04
CA ILE A 76 8.70 -6.27 -7.31
C ILE A 76 7.57 -6.54 -8.32
N GLY A 77 7.05 -7.78 -8.35
CA GLY A 77 5.86 -8.11 -9.12
C GLY A 77 4.64 -7.35 -8.63
N THR A 78 3.71 -7.00 -9.52
CA THR A 78 2.50 -6.27 -9.15
C THR A 78 1.27 -6.83 -9.85
N ASP A 79 0.17 -7.00 -9.11
CA ASP A 79 -1.12 -7.43 -9.67
C ASP A 79 -2.28 -6.78 -8.89
N PHE A 80 -2.64 -5.56 -9.26
CA PHE A 80 -3.60 -4.73 -8.54
C PHE A 80 -5.01 -4.78 -9.14
N VAL A 81 -6.01 -4.54 -8.30
CA VAL A 81 -7.37 -4.18 -8.70
C VAL A 81 -7.48 -2.66 -8.73
N TRP A 82 -7.88 -2.11 -9.86
CA TRP A 82 -8.03 -0.67 -10.04
C TRP A 82 -9.41 -0.21 -9.62
N VAL A 83 -9.44 0.81 -8.75
CA VAL A 83 -10.67 1.42 -8.22
C VAL A 83 -10.86 2.84 -8.77
N ALA A 84 -12.07 3.34 -8.71
CA ALA A 84 -12.36 4.73 -8.97
C ALA A 84 -11.77 5.62 -7.86
N GLY A 85 -11.38 6.84 -8.21
CA GLY A 85 -10.73 7.77 -7.28
C GLY A 85 -9.22 7.61 -7.26
N GLU A 86 -8.58 8.32 -6.35
CA GLU A 86 -7.13 8.45 -6.27
C GLU A 86 -6.56 7.62 -5.11
N THR A 87 -5.51 6.85 -5.35
CA THR A 87 -4.70 6.29 -4.26
C THR A 87 -4.24 7.43 -3.35
N ARG A 88 -4.39 7.26 -2.04
CA ARG A 88 -4.12 8.33 -1.07
C ARG A 88 -2.66 8.78 -1.08
N THR A 89 -2.47 10.06 -0.75
CA THR A 89 -1.16 10.63 -0.44
C THR A 89 -1.09 10.96 1.04
N ASN A 90 -0.07 10.48 1.72
CA ASN A 90 0.26 10.93 3.07
C ASN A 90 1.37 11.98 2.97
N VAL A 91 1.23 13.06 3.71
CA VAL A 91 2.23 14.13 3.75
C VAL A 91 2.87 14.18 5.13
N SER A 92 4.19 14.13 5.17
CA SER A 92 4.98 14.39 6.37
C SER A 92 5.78 15.67 6.15
N ILE A 93 5.70 16.59 7.10
CA ILE A 93 6.56 17.76 7.16
C ILE A 93 7.49 17.54 8.36
N VAL A 94 8.79 17.55 8.12
CA VAL A 94 9.82 17.32 9.14
C VAL A 94 10.78 18.50 9.22
N THR A 95 11.31 18.78 10.40
CA THR A 95 12.38 19.76 10.54
C THR A 95 13.73 19.18 10.11
N GLN A 96 14.68 20.00 9.71
CA GLN A 96 16.04 19.55 9.34
C GLN A 96 16.74 18.80 10.47
N THR A 97 16.44 19.15 11.72
CA THR A 97 16.95 18.48 12.92
C THR A 97 16.20 17.17 13.26
N HIS A 98 15.09 16.89 12.55
CA HIS A 98 14.19 15.75 12.80
C HIS A 98 13.63 15.68 14.24
N ASP A 99 13.62 16.78 14.97
CA ASP A 99 13.09 16.91 16.33
C ASP A 99 11.57 17.16 16.36
N HIS A 100 11.01 17.68 15.26
CA HIS A 100 9.58 17.91 15.11
C HIS A 100 9.07 17.41 13.76
N TYR A 101 7.82 16.91 13.74
CA TYR A 101 7.14 16.54 12.51
C TYR A 101 5.62 16.74 12.62
N ILE A 102 5.00 16.95 11.48
CA ILE A 102 3.55 16.86 11.30
C ILE A 102 3.30 15.83 10.22
N LYS A 103 2.41 14.87 10.50
CA LYS A 103 2.00 13.87 9.51
C LYS A 103 0.51 13.95 9.28
N VAL A 104 0.10 14.12 8.02
CA VAL A 104 -1.29 14.14 7.58
C VAL A 104 -1.51 12.97 6.66
N ASN A 105 -2.41 12.06 7.04
CA ASN A 105 -2.77 10.89 6.26
C ASN A 105 -4.17 11.06 5.67
N GLU A 106 -4.28 10.88 4.36
CA GLU A 106 -5.58 10.78 3.70
C GLU A 106 -6.27 9.44 3.99
N LYS A 107 -7.58 9.40 3.84
CA LYS A 107 -8.38 8.19 4.08
C LYS A 107 -8.19 7.12 2.99
N GLY A 108 -7.94 7.55 1.77
CA GLY A 108 -7.91 6.70 0.60
C GLY A 108 -9.24 6.66 -0.16
N PRO A 109 -9.28 6.03 -1.33
CA PRO A 109 -10.45 5.95 -2.19
C PRO A 109 -11.55 5.06 -1.58
N LEU A 110 -12.79 5.33 -1.96
CA LEU A 110 -13.90 4.43 -1.66
C LEU A 110 -13.78 3.17 -2.53
N VAL A 111 -13.82 2.01 -1.90
CA VAL A 111 -13.83 0.72 -2.59
C VAL A 111 -15.23 0.11 -2.51
N ASP A 112 -15.92 0.04 -3.63
CA ASP A 112 -17.25 -0.54 -3.72
C ASP A 112 -17.24 -2.07 -3.63
N ALA A 113 -18.43 -2.66 -3.51
CA ALA A 113 -18.60 -4.11 -3.36
C ALA A 113 -18.11 -4.90 -4.59
N ASP A 114 -18.24 -4.33 -5.80
CA ASP A 114 -17.81 -5.00 -7.03
C ASP A 114 -16.28 -5.13 -7.08
N LYS A 115 -15.57 -4.08 -6.66
CA LYS A 115 -14.11 -4.09 -6.57
C LYS A 115 -13.59 -4.99 -5.44
N GLN A 116 -14.30 -5.06 -4.33
CA GLN A 116 -14.01 -6.03 -3.27
C GLN A 116 -14.15 -7.47 -3.79
N LYS A 117 -15.23 -7.74 -4.51
CA LYS A 117 -15.46 -9.05 -5.15
C LYS A 117 -14.36 -9.37 -6.18
N GLU A 118 -14.00 -8.41 -7.04
CA GLU A 118 -12.92 -8.55 -8.02
C GLU A 118 -11.58 -8.93 -7.35
N LEU A 119 -11.28 -8.33 -6.19
CA LEU A 119 -10.06 -8.67 -5.44
C LEU A 119 -10.12 -10.09 -4.86
N LEU A 120 -11.27 -10.52 -4.31
CA LEU A 120 -11.44 -11.88 -3.82
C LEU A 120 -11.31 -12.92 -4.94
N GLU A 121 -11.90 -12.66 -6.11
CA GLU A 121 -11.79 -13.52 -7.30
C GLU A 121 -10.34 -13.57 -7.80
N LYS A 122 -9.63 -12.46 -7.80
CA LYS A 122 -8.20 -12.39 -8.13
C LYS A 122 -7.37 -13.25 -7.15
N ILE A 123 -7.59 -13.10 -5.84
CA ILE A 123 -6.90 -13.91 -4.82
C ILE A 123 -7.21 -15.40 -5.01
N ASP A 124 -8.47 -15.75 -5.27
CA ASP A 124 -8.90 -17.12 -5.52
C ASP A 124 -8.18 -17.74 -6.73
N SER A 125 -7.98 -16.95 -7.79
CA SER A 125 -7.28 -17.38 -9.00
C SER A 125 -5.77 -17.52 -8.85
N LEU A 126 -5.16 -16.72 -7.96
CA LEU A 126 -3.72 -16.68 -7.74
C LEU A 126 -3.25 -17.70 -6.71
N ALA A 127 -4.05 -17.94 -5.66
CA ALA A 127 -3.68 -18.75 -4.51
C ALA A 127 -3.46 -20.22 -4.89
N LYS A 128 -2.36 -20.78 -4.40
CA LYS A 128 -2.01 -22.19 -4.57
C LYS A 128 -1.52 -22.77 -3.26
N GLN A 129 -1.61 -24.09 -3.13
CA GLN A 129 -1.10 -24.82 -1.98
C GLN A 129 0.36 -24.46 -1.70
N GLY A 130 0.64 -24.11 -0.46
CA GLY A 130 1.97 -23.75 0.02
C GLY A 130 2.43 -22.32 -0.27
N ASP A 131 1.62 -21.49 -0.98
CA ASP A 131 1.91 -20.06 -1.12
C ASP A 131 1.83 -19.34 0.23
N TRP A 132 2.54 -18.22 0.35
CA TRP A 132 2.52 -17.35 1.50
C TRP A 132 1.90 -16.00 1.15
N TRP A 133 0.90 -15.59 1.94
CA TRP A 133 0.21 -14.31 1.80
C TRP A 133 0.39 -13.47 3.05
N VAL A 134 1.08 -12.35 2.90
CA VAL A 134 1.26 -11.34 3.96
C VAL A 134 0.12 -10.33 3.86
N LEU A 135 -0.80 -10.35 4.81
CA LEU A 135 -1.98 -9.47 4.85
C LEU A 135 -1.71 -8.33 5.82
N ALA A 136 -1.49 -7.11 5.31
CA ALA A 136 -1.07 -6.03 6.20
C ALA A 136 -1.58 -4.65 5.77
N GLY A 137 -1.89 -3.82 6.75
CA GLY A 137 -2.32 -2.44 6.57
C GLY A 137 -3.77 -2.18 6.99
N SER A 138 -4.18 -0.93 6.88
CA SER A 138 -5.55 -0.51 7.14
C SER A 138 -6.45 -0.80 5.95
N MET A 139 -7.75 -0.86 6.19
CA MET A 139 -8.75 -0.94 5.12
C MET A 139 -9.10 0.45 4.60
N PRO A 140 -9.38 0.59 3.30
CA PRO A 140 -9.89 1.83 2.73
C PRO A 140 -11.38 2.01 3.06
N PRO A 141 -11.94 3.22 2.88
CA PRO A 141 -13.38 3.46 2.99
C PRO A 141 -14.20 2.50 2.13
N GLY A 142 -15.33 2.04 2.66
CA GLY A 142 -16.26 1.13 1.98
C GLY A 142 -15.96 -0.35 2.14
N VAL A 143 -14.79 -0.72 2.61
CA VAL A 143 -14.42 -2.11 2.91
C VAL A 143 -14.91 -2.49 4.31
N ALA A 144 -15.59 -3.62 4.41
CA ALA A 144 -16.15 -4.11 5.68
C ALA A 144 -15.06 -4.64 6.62
N ASP A 145 -15.31 -4.54 7.93
CA ASP A 145 -14.35 -4.90 8.99
C ASP A 145 -13.90 -6.36 8.93
N ASP A 146 -14.72 -7.24 8.36
CA ASP A 146 -14.44 -8.67 8.21
C ASP A 146 -13.73 -9.05 6.90
N PHE A 147 -13.38 -8.08 6.05
CA PHE A 147 -12.83 -8.35 4.72
C PHE A 147 -11.52 -9.16 4.75
N TYR A 148 -10.65 -8.91 5.71
CA TYR A 148 -9.46 -9.75 5.91
C TYR A 148 -9.83 -11.21 6.24
N ALA A 149 -10.88 -11.43 7.03
CA ALA A 149 -11.36 -12.78 7.31
C ALA A 149 -11.92 -13.46 6.05
N GLN A 150 -12.60 -12.71 5.17
CA GLN A 150 -13.04 -13.23 3.88
C GLN A 150 -11.86 -13.64 3.01
N ILE A 151 -10.79 -12.86 2.96
CA ILE A 151 -9.55 -13.20 2.24
C ILE A 151 -8.93 -14.48 2.81
N VAL A 152 -8.78 -14.57 4.14
CA VAL A 152 -8.25 -15.79 4.80
C VAL A 152 -9.08 -17.01 4.46
N ASN A 153 -10.41 -16.90 4.41
CA ASN A 153 -11.29 -18.00 4.01
C ASN A 153 -11.05 -18.44 2.55
N VAL A 154 -10.77 -17.51 1.64
CA VAL A 154 -10.39 -17.83 0.27
C VAL A 154 -9.06 -18.59 0.25
N LEU A 155 -8.03 -18.07 0.94
CA LEU A 155 -6.71 -18.69 1.00
C LEU A 155 -6.73 -20.12 1.57
N ASN A 156 -7.53 -20.33 2.62
CA ASN A 156 -7.69 -21.65 3.25
C ASN A 156 -8.25 -22.71 2.29
N LYS A 157 -9.12 -22.34 1.34
CA LYS A 157 -9.64 -23.27 0.31
C LYS A 157 -8.52 -23.83 -0.59
N HIS A 158 -7.46 -23.07 -0.76
CA HIS A 158 -6.29 -23.43 -1.57
C HIS A 158 -5.11 -23.96 -0.75
N GLU A 159 -5.28 -24.18 0.56
CA GLU A 159 -4.20 -24.60 1.46
C GLU A 159 -2.99 -23.64 1.39
N ALA A 160 -3.24 -22.36 1.16
CA ALA A 160 -2.24 -21.29 1.20
C ALA A 160 -2.08 -20.77 2.64
N ASN A 161 -0.87 -20.31 2.96
CA ASN A 161 -0.55 -19.76 4.27
C ASN A 161 -0.86 -18.26 4.33
N ALA A 162 -1.44 -17.79 5.42
CA ALA A 162 -1.70 -16.37 5.69
C ALA A 162 -1.00 -15.91 6.98
N ILE A 163 -0.41 -14.72 6.92
CA ILE A 163 0.22 -14.01 8.05
C ILE A 163 -0.42 -12.64 8.19
#